data_c666ab99ce12287bda4ef5a0fd52a784
#
_entry.id   c666ab99ce12287bda4ef5a0fd52a784
#
_cell.length_a   1.000
_cell.length_b   1.000
_cell.length_c   1.000
_cell.angle_alpha   90.00
_cell.angle_beta   90.00
_cell.angle_gamma   90.00
#
_symmetry.space_group_name_H-M   'P 1'
#
loop_
_entity.id
_entity.type
_entity.pdbx_description
1 polymer ?
#
loop_
_entity_poly.entity_id
_entity_poly.type
_entity_poly.pdbx_seq_one_letter_code
_entity_poly.pdbx_strand_id
1 'polypeptide(L)'
;MKQELCEAGVDAFGANLAYDGGNYGVSLTYGVLESGVNENKYTALNGYYSLDNGISLSAGYELGDLGGNAATADESQAYFFGVNGEVGPGELGAAIGTAGSMTEVAGAIPEQIMYEAYYSYAVNDGMTVTPLIYVKEGATTAASDETGIMVKTSFSF
;
A
#
# COMPACT_ATOMS: atom_id res chain seq x y z
N MET A 1 -3.40 33.07 -34.80
CA MET A 1 -3.60 32.64 -33.40
C MET A 1 -3.74 31.12 -33.47
N LYS A 2 -2.61 30.39 -33.31
CA LYS A 2 -2.61 28.93 -33.25
C LYS A 2 -2.82 28.55 -31.75
N GLN A 3 -3.96 27.99 -31.46
CA GLN A 3 -4.23 27.36 -30.20
C GLN A 3 -3.49 26.02 -30.21
N GLU A 4 -2.37 25.94 -29.51
CA GLU A 4 -1.72 24.67 -29.22
C GLU A 4 -2.59 23.96 -28.15
N LEU A 5 -3.37 23.01 -28.61
CA LEU A 5 -3.98 21.98 -27.80
C LEU A 5 -2.91 20.92 -27.48
N CYS A 6 -1.93 21.30 -26.67
CA CYS A 6 -1.17 20.32 -25.91
C CYS A 6 -1.92 20.13 -24.58
N GLU A 7 -2.83 19.18 -24.50
CA GLU A 7 -3.14 18.56 -23.23
C GLU A 7 -1.83 18.00 -22.72
N ALA A 8 -1.39 18.47 -21.54
CA ALA A 8 -0.29 17.85 -20.83
C ALA A 8 -0.76 16.43 -20.48
N GLY A 9 -0.35 15.46 -21.26
CA GLY A 9 -0.59 14.06 -20.96
C GLY A 9 0.08 13.72 -19.64
N VAL A 10 -0.59 12.94 -18.81
CA VAL A 10 0.04 12.32 -17.65
C VAL A 10 0.64 11.02 -18.14
N ASP A 11 1.96 10.97 -18.23
CA ASP A 11 2.67 9.76 -18.61
C ASP A 11 3.06 8.98 -17.34
N ALA A 12 2.88 7.67 -17.40
CA ALA A 12 3.25 6.77 -16.31
C ALA A 12 4.06 5.59 -16.85
N PHE A 13 5.14 5.27 -16.16
CA PHE A 13 5.95 4.09 -16.43
C PHE A 13 6.14 3.31 -15.13
N GLY A 14 6.09 1.98 -15.23
CA GLY A 14 6.36 1.11 -14.09
C GLY A 14 7.08 -0.17 -14.51
N ALA A 15 7.99 -0.62 -13.67
CA ALA A 15 8.68 -1.89 -13.81
C ALA A 15 8.70 -2.61 -12.47
N ASN A 16 8.48 -3.92 -12.50
CA ASN A 16 8.58 -4.79 -11.32
C ASN A 16 9.44 -5.99 -11.64
N LEU A 17 10.34 -6.31 -10.72
CA LEU A 17 11.12 -7.55 -10.72
C LEU A 17 10.76 -8.32 -9.45
N ALA A 18 10.24 -9.53 -9.63
CA ALA A 18 9.84 -10.39 -8.52
C ALA A 18 10.56 -11.74 -8.60
N TYR A 19 10.90 -12.26 -7.45
CA TYR A 19 11.42 -13.61 -7.26
C TYR A 19 10.53 -14.35 -6.26
N ASP A 20 10.13 -15.57 -6.60
CA ASP A 20 9.37 -16.47 -5.74
C ASP A 20 10.20 -17.73 -5.51
N GLY A 21 10.59 -17.97 -4.28
CA GLY A 21 11.35 -19.15 -3.81
C GLY A 21 10.47 -20.21 -3.14
N GLY A 22 9.14 -20.09 -3.27
CA GLY A 22 8.14 -20.97 -2.66
C GLY A 22 7.74 -20.53 -1.26
N ASN A 23 8.60 -20.70 -0.27
CA ASN A 23 8.32 -20.26 1.09
C ASN A 23 8.76 -18.81 1.38
N TYR A 24 9.37 -18.13 0.44
CA TYR A 24 9.66 -16.71 0.52
C TYR A 24 9.60 -16.08 -0.86
N GLY A 25 9.31 -14.81 -0.91
CA GLY A 25 9.36 -14.03 -2.13
C GLY A 25 9.82 -12.61 -1.84
N VAL A 26 10.39 -11.99 -2.85
CA VAL A 26 10.83 -10.60 -2.82
C VAL A 26 10.53 -9.93 -4.14
N SER A 27 10.12 -8.68 -4.10
CA SER A 27 9.92 -7.87 -5.31
C SER A 27 10.47 -6.47 -5.16
N LEU A 28 11.04 -5.96 -6.23
CA LEU A 28 11.48 -4.58 -6.38
C LEU A 28 10.63 -3.94 -7.47
N THR A 29 10.00 -2.83 -7.13
CA THR A 29 9.18 -2.03 -8.04
C THR A 29 9.81 -0.66 -8.21
N TYR A 30 9.84 -0.17 -9.43
CA TYR A 30 10.17 1.21 -9.76
C TYR A 30 9.06 1.79 -10.62
N GLY A 31 8.61 2.99 -10.29
CA GLY A 31 7.56 3.70 -11.02
C GLY A 31 7.90 5.17 -11.20
N VAL A 32 7.46 5.72 -12.32
CA VAL A 32 7.53 7.14 -12.64
C VAL A 32 6.14 7.60 -13.01
N LEU A 33 5.70 8.71 -12.46
CA LEU A 33 4.43 9.35 -12.78
C LEU A 33 4.68 10.82 -13.06
N GLU A 34 4.46 11.24 -14.29
CA GLU A 34 4.50 12.65 -14.67
C GLU A 34 3.18 13.32 -14.29
N SER A 35 3.26 14.46 -13.61
CA SER A 35 2.12 15.29 -13.25
C SER A 35 2.42 16.76 -13.56
N GLY A 36 2.00 17.19 -14.73
CA GLY A 36 2.29 18.53 -15.24
C GLY A 36 3.77 18.76 -15.52
N VAL A 37 4.43 19.59 -14.70
CA VAL A 37 5.87 19.85 -14.79
C VAL A 37 6.72 19.04 -13.81
N ASN A 38 6.09 18.24 -12.98
CA ASN A 38 6.75 17.44 -11.95
C ASN A 38 6.79 15.97 -12.38
N GLU A 39 7.91 15.32 -12.11
CA GLU A 39 8.11 13.90 -12.29
C GLU A 39 8.26 13.25 -10.90
N ASN A 40 7.29 12.42 -10.52
CA ASN A 40 7.33 11.68 -9.26
C ASN A 40 7.92 10.29 -9.53
N LYS A 41 8.86 9.86 -8.71
CA LYS A 41 9.53 8.56 -8.79
C LYS A 41 9.26 7.77 -7.52
N TYR A 42 8.97 6.50 -7.68
CA TYR A 42 8.68 5.60 -6.55
C TYR A 42 9.54 4.36 -6.66
N THR A 43 10.13 3.97 -5.55
CA THR A 43 10.87 2.71 -5.43
C THR A 43 10.35 1.96 -4.25
N ALA A 44 9.88 0.72 -4.46
CA ALA A 44 9.34 -0.11 -3.40
C ALA A 44 10.02 -1.48 -3.36
N LEU A 45 10.34 -1.93 -2.16
CA LEU A 45 10.82 -3.28 -1.87
C LEU A 45 9.76 -3.98 -1.01
N ASN A 46 9.32 -5.15 -1.46
CA ASN A 46 8.34 -5.96 -0.73
C ASN A 46 8.84 -7.40 -0.62
N GLY A 47 8.42 -8.07 0.43
CA GLY A 47 8.74 -9.47 0.60
C GLY A 47 7.76 -10.19 1.53
N TYR A 48 7.78 -11.50 1.43
CA TYR A 48 7.07 -12.39 2.34
C TYR A 48 7.94 -13.59 2.73
N TYR A 49 7.61 -14.17 3.86
CA TYR A 49 8.18 -15.43 4.33
C TYR A 49 7.10 -16.29 4.98
N SER A 50 6.92 -17.51 4.47
CA SER A 50 5.99 -18.49 4.99
C SER A 50 6.73 -19.49 5.88
N LEU A 51 6.31 -19.57 7.12
CA LEU A 51 6.83 -20.50 8.12
C LEU A 51 6.22 -21.89 7.94
N ASP A 52 6.93 -22.95 8.37
CA ASP A 52 6.47 -24.33 8.28
C ASP A 52 5.16 -24.61 9.06
N ASN A 53 4.80 -23.74 9.99
CA ASN A 53 3.58 -23.83 10.79
C ASN A 53 2.35 -23.19 10.14
N GLY A 54 2.45 -22.77 8.87
CA GLY A 54 1.35 -22.16 8.10
C GLY A 54 1.15 -20.66 8.36
N ILE A 55 2.04 -20.02 9.13
CA ILE A 55 2.03 -18.57 9.30
C ILE A 55 2.88 -17.92 8.22
N SER A 56 2.38 -16.87 7.60
CA SER A 56 3.13 -16.03 6.67
C SER A 56 3.32 -14.63 7.24
N LEU A 57 4.53 -14.12 7.06
CA LEU A 57 4.91 -12.75 7.41
C LEU A 57 5.16 -11.98 6.11
N SER A 58 4.71 -10.75 6.03
CA SER A 58 4.97 -9.88 4.89
C SER A 58 5.41 -8.50 5.36
N ALA A 59 6.26 -7.85 4.56
CA ALA A 59 6.69 -6.49 4.82
C ALA A 59 6.97 -5.77 3.50
N GLY A 60 6.79 -4.47 3.49
CA GLY A 60 7.13 -3.62 2.37
C GLY A 60 7.55 -2.24 2.81
N TYR A 61 8.38 -1.61 1.99
CA TYR A 61 8.83 -0.26 2.17
C TYR A 61 8.92 0.46 0.81
N GLU A 62 8.39 1.66 0.75
CA GLU A 62 8.40 2.52 -0.44
C GLU A 62 9.02 3.87 -0.12
N LEU A 63 9.83 4.34 -1.05
CA LEU A 63 10.35 5.70 -1.10
C LEU A 63 9.84 6.38 -2.37
N GLY A 64 9.34 7.59 -2.22
CA GLY A 64 8.94 8.46 -3.32
C GLY A 64 9.78 9.73 -3.36
N ASP A 65 10.23 10.11 -4.55
CA ASP A 65 10.77 11.43 -4.91
C ASP A 65 9.67 12.14 -5.71
N LEU A 66 9.12 13.21 -5.16
CA LEU A 66 7.92 13.86 -5.69
C LEU A 66 8.23 15.02 -6.64
N GLY A 67 9.49 15.20 -7.03
CA GLY A 67 9.90 16.20 -8.02
C GLY A 67 9.49 17.63 -7.67
N GLY A 68 9.25 17.92 -6.40
CA GLY A 68 8.88 19.24 -5.91
C GLY A 68 10.05 20.21 -5.92
N ASN A 69 9.79 21.46 -5.60
CA ASN A 69 10.82 22.42 -5.29
C ASN A 69 11.01 22.54 -3.78
N ALA A 70 12.11 23.11 -3.32
CA ALA A 70 12.49 23.19 -1.91
C ALA A 70 11.47 23.91 -0.95
N ALA A 71 10.33 24.31 -1.44
CA ALA A 71 9.24 24.92 -0.63
C ALA A 71 8.04 23.97 -0.44
N THR A 72 8.06 22.80 -1.03
CA THR A 72 7.00 21.79 -0.96
C THR A 72 7.57 20.43 -0.59
N ALA A 73 6.77 19.55 -0.01
CA ALA A 73 7.17 18.18 0.26
C ALA A 73 7.64 17.49 -1.02
N ASP A 74 8.87 17.03 -1.05
CA ASP A 74 9.51 16.41 -2.20
C ASP A 74 9.82 14.92 -1.99
N GLU A 75 9.65 14.43 -0.78
CA GLU A 75 9.84 13.01 -0.45
C GLU A 75 8.58 12.42 0.16
N SER A 76 8.34 11.14 -0.11
CA SER A 76 7.34 10.34 0.58
C SER A 76 7.92 9.00 1.01
N GLN A 77 7.39 8.44 2.06
CA GLN A 77 7.72 7.10 2.50
C GLN A 77 6.45 6.37 2.94
N ALA A 78 6.41 5.08 2.67
CA ALA A 78 5.36 4.21 3.15
C ALA A 78 5.94 2.85 3.53
N TYR A 79 5.35 2.21 4.51
CA TYR A 79 5.72 0.85 4.90
C TYR A 79 4.51 0.08 5.39
N PHE A 80 4.62 -1.22 5.35
CA PHE A 80 3.68 -2.11 6.01
C PHE A 80 4.38 -3.34 6.58
N PHE A 81 3.74 -3.94 7.56
CA PHE A 81 4.05 -5.25 8.09
C PHE A 81 2.75 -6.03 8.26
N GLY A 82 2.71 -7.25 7.78
CA GLY A 82 1.54 -8.12 7.82
C GLY A 82 1.87 -9.51 8.35
N VAL A 83 0.88 -10.14 8.96
CA VAL A 83 0.91 -11.54 9.37
C VAL A 83 -0.42 -12.17 9.01
N ASN A 84 -0.40 -13.37 8.48
CA ASN A 84 -1.60 -14.17 8.25
C ASN A 84 -1.32 -15.67 8.46
N GLY A 85 -2.38 -16.42 8.69
CA GLY A 85 -2.30 -17.85 8.87
C GLY A 85 -3.67 -18.50 8.92
N GLU A 86 -3.70 -19.81 8.73
CA GLU A 86 -4.93 -20.58 8.79
C GLU A 86 -5.47 -20.67 10.22
N VAL A 87 -6.75 -20.33 10.39
CA VAL A 87 -7.47 -20.43 11.66
C VAL A 87 -8.84 -21.06 11.42
N GLY A 88 -9.03 -22.29 11.86
CA GLY A 88 -10.24 -23.05 11.59
C GLY A 88 -10.46 -23.26 10.07
N PRO A 89 -11.63 -22.95 9.53
CA PRO A 89 -11.93 -23.14 8.09
C PRO A 89 -11.54 -21.95 7.21
N GLY A 90 -10.80 -20.97 7.72
CA GLY A 90 -10.44 -19.77 7.00
C GLY A 90 -9.03 -19.26 7.36
N GLU A 91 -8.72 -18.08 6.86
CA GLU A 91 -7.47 -17.40 7.13
C GLU A 91 -7.72 -16.14 7.94
N LEU A 92 -7.00 -15.99 9.03
CA LEU A 92 -6.92 -14.75 9.81
C LEU A 92 -5.67 -13.98 9.41
N GLY A 93 -5.83 -12.69 9.15
CA GLY A 93 -4.72 -11.79 8.89
C GLY A 93 -4.83 -10.50 9.68
N ALA A 94 -3.68 -9.90 9.93
CA ALA A 94 -3.55 -8.57 10.50
C ALA A 94 -2.38 -7.83 9.85
N ALA A 95 -2.51 -6.53 9.72
CA ALA A 95 -1.46 -5.67 9.19
C ALA A 95 -1.41 -4.33 9.92
N ILE A 96 -0.22 -3.76 9.93
CA ILE A 96 0.04 -2.37 10.31
C ILE A 96 0.84 -1.73 9.19
N GLY A 97 0.56 -0.48 8.87
CA GLY A 97 1.29 0.24 7.84
C GLY A 97 0.93 1.71 7.81
N THR A 98 1.59 2.45 6.94
CA THR A 98 1.31 3.87 6.72
C THR A 98 0.33 4.06 5.58
N ALA A 99 -0.50 5.10 5.68
CA ALA A 99 -1.34 5.56 4.57
C ALA A 99 -0.54 6.36 3.50
N GLY A 100 0.77 6.36 3.63
CA GLY A 100 1.69 7.25 2.94
C GLY A 100 1.99 8.48 3.78
N SER A 101 3.25 8.85 3.87
CA SER A 101 3.68 10.06 4.56
C SER A 101 4.59 10.87 3.67
N MET A 102 4.55 12.18 3.82
CA MET A 102 5.46 13.10 3.17
C MET A 102 6.40 13.66 4.23
N THR A 103 7.69 13.52 4.01
CA THR A 103 8.70 14.07 4.88
C THR A 103 9.33 15.27 4.21
N GLU A 104 8.93 16.42 4.62
CA GLU A 104 9.60 17.64 4.26
C GLU A 104 9.57 18.69 5.34
N VAL A 105 10.57 19.56 5.32
CA VAL A 105 10.87 20.50 6.40
C VAL A 105 9.79 21.56 6.59
N ALA A 106 9.07 21.93 5.55
CA ALA A 106 8.09 23.00 5.59
C ALA A 106 6.69 22.51 5.18
N GLY A 107 5.99 21.88 6.07
CA GLY A 107 4.62 21.43 5.83
C GLY A 107 4.47 19.93 5.72
N ALA A 108 5.35 19.20 6.42
CA ALA A 108 5.26 17.76 6.54
C ALA A 108 3.84 17.30 6.86
N ILE A 109 3.33 16.40 6.05
CA ILE A 109 2.11 15.68 6.37
C ILE A 109 2.47 14.65 7.44
N PRO A 110 1.83 14.66 8.60
CA PRO A 110 2.13 13.68 9.64
C PRO A 110 1.89 12.29 9.11
N GLU A 111 2.77 11.37 9.50
CA GLU A 111 2.58 9.95 9.26
C GLU A 111 1.26 9.51 9.89
N GLN A 112 0.45 8.81 9.11
CA GLN A 112 -0.80 8.21 9.58
C GLN A 112 -0.63 6.69 9.59
N ILE A 113 -0.71 6.09 10.76
CA ILE A 113 -0.67 4.64 10.90
C ILE A 113 -2.06 4.07 10.68
N MET A 114 -2.10 2.96 9.94
CA MET A 114 -3.29 2.16 9.71
C MET A 114 -3.09 0.76 10.30
N TYR A 115 -4.12 0.28 10.95
CA TYR A 115 -4.21 -1.09 11.48
C TYR A 115 -5.37 -1.77 10.77
N GLU A 116 -5.16 -3.01 10.36
CA GLU A 116 -6.19 -3.82 9.72
C GLU A 116 -6.19 -5.23 10.31
N ALA A 117 -7.36 -5.81 10.45
CA ALA A 117 -7.52 -7.24 10.72
C ALA A 117 -8.68 -7.79 9.89
N TYR A 118 -8.50 -8.97 9.33
CA TYR A 118 -9.50 -9.63 8.50
C TYR A 118 -9.58 -11.13 8.79
N TYR A 119 -10.73 -11.70 8.42
CA TYR A 119 -10.91 -13.14 8.37
C TYR A 119 -11.47 -13.55 7.02
N SER A 120 -10.71 -14.29 6.25
CA SER A 120 -11.12 -14.76 4.92
C SER A 120 -11.70 -16.16 5.02
N TYR A 121 -12.95 -16.33 4.60
CA TYR A 121 -13.68 -17.60 4.68
C TYR A 121 -14.23 -18.00 3.32
N ALA A 122 -13.84 -19.19 2.83
CA ALA A 122 -14.43 -19.78 1.64
C ALA A 122 -15.79 -20.39 1.99
N VAL A 123 -16.86 -19.79 1.49
CA VAL A 123 -18.23 -20.29 1.66
C VAL A 123 -18.47 -21.55 0.82
N ASN A 124 -17.88 -21.55 -0.39
CA ASN A 124 -17.82 -22.67 -1.32
C ASN A 124 -16.70 -22.43 -2.34
N ASP A 125 -16.50 -23.35 -3.30
CA ASP A 125 -15.42 -23.30 -4.30
C ASP A 125 -15.46 -22.03 -5.18
N GLY A 126 -16.60 -21.39 -5.29
CA GLY A 126 -16.79 -20.19 -6.13
C GLY A 126 -16.99 -18.89 -5.34
N MET A 127 -17.02 -18.92 -4.00
CA MET A 127 -17.31 -17.73 -3.21
C MET A 127 -16.51 -17.65 -1.92
N THR A 128 -15.82 -16.53 -1.73
CA THR A 128 -15.09 -16.19 -0.49
C THR A 128 -15.66 -14.90 0.09
N VAL A 129 -15.86 -14.87 1.40
CA VAL A 129 -16.28 -13.69 2.16
C VAL A 129 -15.19 -13.31 3.15
N THR A 130 -14.82 -12.04 3.15
CA THR A 130 -13.75 -11.51 3.99
C THR A 130 -14.24 -10.26 4.72
N PRO A 131 -14.81 -10.41 5.92
CA PRO A 131 -14.98 -9.28 6.82
C PRO A 131 -13.63 -8.75 7.28
N LEU A 132 -13.50 -7.44 7.33
CA LEU A 132 -12.34 -6.76 7.88
C LEU A 132 -12.75 -5.55 8.71
N ILE A 133 -11.90 -5.21 9.65
CA ILE A 133 -11.97 -3.98 10.44
C ILE A 133 -10.64 -3.24 10.26
N TYR A 134 -10.71 -1.93 10.15
CA TYR A 134 -9.52 -1.10 10.12
C TYR A 134 -9.66 0.11 11.04
N VAL A 135 -8.51 0.60 11.50
CA VAL A 135 -8.36 1.88 12.18
C VAL A 135 -7.27 2.67 11.46
N LYS A 136 -7.55 3.91 11.13
CA LYS A 136 -6.62 4.85 10.54
C LYS A 136 -6.48 6.03 11.47
N GLU A 137 -5.25 6.38 11.82
CA GLU A 137 -4.97 7.57 12.64
C GLU A 137 -5.43 8.85 11.95
N GLY A 138 -5.87 9.81 12.75
CA GLY A 138 -6.31 11.11 12.27
C GLY A 138 -5.20 11.85 11.53
N ALA A 139 -5.57 12.62 10.50
CA ALA A 139 -4.62 13.37 9.66
C ALA A 139 -3.85 14.48 10.41
N THR A 140 -4.25 14.80 11.63
CA THR A 140 -3.56 15.74 12.51
C THR A 140 -3.72 15.28 13.95
N THR A 141 -2.89 15.77 14.86
CA THR A 141 -2.99 15.49 16.31
C THR A 141 -4.33 15.92 16.94
N ALA A 142 -5.11 16.73 16.25
CA ALA A 142 -6.44 17.18 16.70
C ALA A 142 -7.58 16.43 15.99
N ALA A 143 -7.30 15.65 14.96
CA ALA A 143 -8.29 14.84 14.25
C ALA A 143 -8.48 13.50 14.97
N SER A 144 -9.72 13.04 15.03
CA SER A 144 -10.04 11.72 15.58
C SER A 144 -9.63 10.61 14.60
N ASP A 145 -9.29 9.48 15.14
CA ASP A 145 -9.07 8.26 14.36
C ASP A 145 -10.35 7.83 13.65
N GLU A 146 -10.18 7.30 12.46
CA GLU A 146 -11.25 6.71 11.66
C GLU A 146 -11.27 5.20 11.85
N THR A 147 -12.40 4.67 12.28
CA THR A 147 -12.63 3.22 12.35
C THR A 147 -13.66 2.81 11.32
N GLY A 148 -13.34 1.83 10.51
CA GLY A 148 -14.25 1.30 9.50
C GLY A 148 -14.36 -0.22 9.55
N ILE A 149 -15.48 -0.71 9.03
CA ILE A 149 -15.75 -2.12 8.80
C ILE A 149 -16.07 -2.30 7.32
N MET A 150 -15.50 -3.32 6.71
CA MET A 150 -15.75 -3.70 5.32
C MET A 150 -16.05 -5.19 5.24
N VAL A 151 -16.89 -5.57 4.30
CA VAL A 151 -17.07 -6.97 3.91
C VAL A 151 -16.79 -7.09 2.42
N LYS A 152 -15.69 -7.76 2.09
CA LYS A 152 -15.34 -8.10 0.71
C LYS A 152 -15.94 -9.45 0.36
N THR A 153 -16.61 -9.55 -0.79
CA THR A 153 -17.06 -10.83 -1.35
C THR A 153 -16.39 -11.02 -2.70
N SER A 154 -15.72 -12.16 -2.88
CA SER A 154 -15.07 -12.54 -4.13
C SER A 154 -15.78 -13.74 -4.75
N PHE A 155 -16.01 -13.71 -6.05
CA PHE A 155 -16.59 -14.79 -6.83
C PHE A 155 -15.58 -15.29 -7.87
N SER A 156 -15.53 -16.62 -8.05
CA SER A 156 -14.73 -17.31 -9.07
C SER A 156 -15.67 -18.15 -9.93
N PHE A 157 -15.58 -18.04 -11.27
CA PHE A 157 -16.42 -18.73 -12.24
C PHE A 157 -15.60 -19.61 -13.15
#